data_2aa19add594a22b7a06a78970607c661
#
_entry.id   2aa19add594a22b7a06a78970607c661
#
_cell.length_a   1.000
_cell.length_b   1.000
_cell.length_c   1.000
_cell.angle_alpha   90.00
_cell.angle_beta   90.00
_cell.angle_gamma   90.00
#
_symmetry.space_group_name_H-M   'P 1'
#
loop_
_entity.id
_entity.type
_entity.pdbx_description
1 polymer ?
#
loop_
_entity_poly.entity_id
_entity_poly.type
_entity_poly.pdbx_seq_one_letter_code
_entity_poly.pdbx_strand_id
1 'polypeptide(L)'
;MEKNLYIEGIKMKRRAFISVYDKVGLIDFAKNLTEKFDYEIVAGGDTYELLNSADIEVINLSEFANTSGLLMKEFEALSETVLAGILANSSDVRELNELERFAIKSFDMVVVNVCPFERVVIENDNVDEMIKNIDIVGLTLLRAGAKNYKNVTVITDKVDYYVALNANEFGRLKLAAKALNLTSNYDRAVASMLAEQTGEKPFKTLSLVPDTL
;
A
#
# COMPACT_ATOMS: atom_id res chain seq x y z
N MET A 1 3.52 3.13 -23.33
CA MET A 1 3.36 4.58 -23.56
C MET A 1 3.48 5.25 -22.20
N GLU A 2 4.55 5.99 -21.99
CA GLU A 2 4.75 6.75 -20.76
C GLU A 2 3.67 7.84 -20.66
N LYS A 3 2.89 7.80 -19.58
CA LYS A 3 1.96 8.90 -19.26
C LYS A 3 2.78 10.07 -18.71
N ASN A 4 3.30 10.92 -19.60
CA ASN A 4 3.82 12.21 -19.20
C ASN A 4 2.63 13.16 -19.03
N LEU A 5 2.13 13.30 -17.79
CA LEU A 5 1.18 14.35 -17.43
C LEU A 5 1.95 15.67 -17.35
N TYR A 6 1.61 16.61 -18.23
CA TYR A 6 2.09 17.99 -18.18
C TYR A 6 0.93 18.89 -17.74
N ILE A 7 1.11 19.63 -16.66
CA ILE A 7 0.27 20.78 -16.32
C ILE A 7 1.14 22.03 -16.56
N GLU A 8 0.70 22.93 -17.42
CA GLU A 8 1.43 24.18 -17.76
C GLU A 8 2.89 23.98 -18.19
N GLY A 9 3.22 22.85 -18.86
CA GLY A 9 4.59 22.56 -19.31
C GLY A 9 5.51 21.98 -18.23
N ILE A 10 5.04 21.76 -17.01
CA ILE A 10 5.80 21.13 -15.93
C ILE A 10 5.50 19.64 -15.93
N LYS A 11 6.55 18.82 -16.08
CA LYS A 11 6.45 17.36 -15.93
C LYS A 11 6.12 17.04 -14.46
N MET A 12 4.96 16.45 -14.21
CA MET A 12 4.58 15.99 -12.87
C MET A 12 5.43 14.78 -12.50
N LYS A 13 6.14 14.84 -11.37
CA LYS A 13 6.81 13.67 -10.78
C LYS A 13 5.77 12.61 -10.44
N ARG A 14 6.10 11.34 -10.67
CA ARG A 14 5.32 10.20 -10.20
C ARG A 14 5.38 10.13 -8.67
N ARG A 15 4.41 9.47 -8.04
CA ARG A 15 4.38 9.38 -6.58
C ARG A 15 4.23 7.95 -6.10
N ALA A 16 5.06 7.57 -5.12
CA ALA A 16 4.98 6.30 -4.43
C ALA A 16 4.59 6.52 -2.95
N PHE A 17 3.60 5.78 -2.48
CA PHE A 17 3.34 5.58 -1.05
C PHE A 17 4.12 4.36 -0.57
N ILE A 18 4.90 4.50 0.50
CA ILE A 18 5.71 3.39 1.04
C ILE A 18 5.47 3.25 2.55
N SER A 19 5.00 2.05 2.94
CA SER A 19 4.88 1.64 4.34
C SER A 19 5.18 0.15 4.45
N VAL A 20 6.33 -0.21 5.00
CA VAL A 20 6.80 -1.60 5.00
C VAL A 20 7.26 -2.05 6.37
N TYR A 21 6.83 -3.26 6.76
CA TYR A 21 7.31 -3.97 7.94
C TYR A 21 8.71 -4.55 7.69
N ASP A 22 8.87 -5.37 6.63
CA ASP A 22 10.19 -5.86 6.20
C ASP A 22 10.87 -4.81 5.31
N LYS A 23 11.96 -4.25 5.81
CA LYS A 23 12.72 -3.15 5.20
C LYS A 23 13.92 -3.62 4.35
N VAL A 24 14.09 -4.94 4.18
CA VAL A 24 15.21 -5.47 3.38
C VAL A 24 15.14 -4.99 1.93
N GLY A 25 16.22 -4.37 1.46
CA GLY A 25 16.33 -3.83 0.09
C GLY A 25 15.56 -2.53 -0.16
N LEU A 26 14.90 -1.97 0.86
CA LEU A 26 14.08 -0.76 0.70
C LEU A 26 14.92 0.46 0.31
N ILE A 27 16.09 0.66 0.93
CA ILE A 27 16.94 1.82 0.65
C ILE A 27 17.37 1.84 -0.81
N ASP A 28 17.85 0.71 -1.34
CA ASP A 28 18.27 0.62 -2.73
C ASP A 28 17.10 0.82 -3.70
N PHE A 29 15.94 0.28 -3.34
CA PHE A 29 14.72 0.46 -4.12
C PHE A 29 14.28 1.93 -4.14
N ALA A 30 14.25 2.60 -2.99
CA ALA A 30 13.86 4.00 -2.86
C ALA A 30 14.83 4.94 -3.61
N LYS A 31 16.15 4.70 -3.53
CA LYS A 31 17.15 5.42 -4.34
C LYS A 31 16.89 5.25 -5.85
N ASN A 32 16.59 4.02 -6.30
CA ASN A 32 16.24 3.83 -7.70
C ASN A 32 14.97 4.58 -8.09
N LEU A 33 13.94 4.60 -7.23
CA LEU A 33 12.70 5.35 -7.49
C LEU A 33 12.99 6.85 -7.68
N THR A 34 13.74 7.46 -6.79
CA THR A 34 14.00 8.92 -6.83
C THR A 34 15.00 9.30 -7.91
N GLU A 35 16.12 8.58 -8.04
CA GLU A 35 17.23 8.95 -8.91
C GLU A 35 17.03 8.56 -10.38
N LYS A 36 16.36 7.40 -10.65
CA LYS A 36 16.24 6.86 -12.01
C LYS A 36 14.83 6.91 -12.58
N PHE A 37 13.81 6.88 -11.71
CA PHE A 37 12.42 6.76 -12.15
C PHE A 37 11.58 8.02 -11.86
N ASP A 38 12.19 9.07 -11.32
CA ASP A 38 11.56 10.38 -11.07
C ASP A 38 10.30 10.30 -10.19
N TYR A 39 10.39 9.53 -9.09
CA TYR A 39 9.34 9.44 -8.09
C TYR A 39 9.60 10.39 -6.92
N GLU A 40 8.56 11.02 -6.40
CA GLU A 40 8.50 11.50 -5.01
C GLU A 40 7.96 10.37 -4.13
N ILE A 41 8.52 10.24 -2.93
CA ILE A 41 8.12 9.20 -1.97
C ILE A 41 7.36 9.87 -0.82
N VAL A 42 6.22 9.27 -0.44
CA VAL A 42 5.49 9.60 0.78
C VAL A 42 5.58 8.40 1.71
N ALA A 43 6.04 8.61 2.93
CA ALA A 43 6.15 7.56 3.94
C ALA A 43 5.87 8.11 5.34
N GLY A 44 5.48 7.23 6.27
CA GLY A 44 5.28 7.56 7.68
C GLY A 44 5.99 6.60 8.61
N GLY A 45 5.98 6.92 9.91
CA GLY A 45 6.54 6.08 10.95
C GLY A 45 8.00 5.71 10.70
N ASP A 46 8.36 4.49 11.09
CA ASP A 46 9.72 3.97 10.99
C ASP A 46 10.21 3.74 9.53
N THR A 47 9.30 3.67 8.57
CA THR A 47 9.66 3.68 7.13
C THR A 47 10.21 5.05 6.72
N TYR A 48 9.54 6.14 7.14
CA TYR A 48 10.02 7.50 6.92
C TYR A 48 11.39 7.73 7.58
N GLU A 49 11.52 7.36 8.86
CA GLU A 49 12.76 7.53 9.61
C GLU A 49 13.95 6.81 8.96
N LEU A 50 13.72 5.58 8.47
CA LEU A 50 14.76 4.81 7.78
C LEU A 50 15.21 5.49 6.49
N LEU A 51 14.26 5.92 5.65
CA LEU A 51 14.57 6.52 4.35
C LEU A 51 15.22 7.90 4.52
N ASN A 52 14.72 8.71 5.45
CA ASN A 52 15.28 10.02 5.78
C ASN A 52 16.71 9.91 6.33
N SER A 53 16.98 8.92 7.19
CA SER A 53 18.33 8.66 7.72
C SER A 53 19.33 8.17 6.67
N ALA A 54 18.84 7.70 5.52
CA ALA A 54 19.64 7.27 4.37
C ALA A 54 19.82 8.38 3.31
N ASP A 55 19.53 9.66 3.68
CA ASP A 55 19.60 10.83 2.81
C ASP A 55 18.72 10.71 1.55
N ILE A 56 17.57 10.03 1.64
CA ILE A 56 16.58 9.96 0.57
C ILE A 56 15.52 11.04 0.81
N GLU A 57 15.23 11.83 -0.23
CA GLU A 57 14.16 12.83 -0.17
C GLU A 57 12.80 12.13 -0.03
N VAL A 58 12.15 12.29 1.12
CA VAL A 58 10.87 11.66 1.47
C VAL A 58 9.94 12.68 2.09
N ILE A 59 8.70 12.73 1.61
CA ILE A 59 7.63 13.54 2.18
C ILE A 59 7.08 12.82 3.40
N ASN A 60 7.04 13.50 4.55
CA ASN A 60 6.43 12.94 5.76
C ASN A 60 4.93 12.79 5.58
N LEU A 61 4.39 11.61 5.92
CA LEU A 61 2.96 11.32 5.76
C LEU A 61 2.06 12.28 6.55
N SER A 62 2.45 12.68 7.77
CA SER A 62 1.67 13.63 8.59
C SER A 62 1.54 15.00 7.93
N GLU A 63 2.61 15.47 7.27
CA GLU A 63 2.60 16.70 6.50
C GLU A 63 1.75 16.56 5.23
N PHE A 64 1.91 15.44 4.53
CA PHE A 64 1.16 15.13 3.31
C PHE A 64 -0.35 15.01 3.55
N ALA A 65 -0.74 14.31 4.60
CA ALA A 65 -2.14 14.06 4.95
C ALA A 65 -2.82 15.29 5.59
N ASN A 66 -2.04 16.32 5.98
CA ASN A 66 -2.50 17.50 6.71
C ASN A 66 -3.35 17.13 7.95
N THR A 67 -2.94 16.07 8.64
CA THR A 67 -3.63 15.58 9.82
C THR A 67 -3.02 16.21 11.06
N SER A 68 -3.82 17.00 11.78
CA SER A 68 -3.39 17.63 13.02
C SER A 68 -3.53 16.67 14.20
N GLY A 69 -2.45 15.92 14.50
CA GLY A 69 -2.21 15.40 15.84
C GLY A 69 -3.28 14.57 16.52
N LEU A 70 -4.13 13.86 15.77
CA LEU A 70 -5.05 12.87 16.35
C LEU A 70 -4.26 11.77 17.07
N LEU A 71 -4.84 11.23 18.13
CA LEU A 71 -4.26 10.20 19.01
C LEU A 71 -3.78 8.92 18.27
N MET A 72 -4.18 8.75 17.03
CA MET A 72 -3.90 7.56 16.21
C MET A 72 -3.13 7.93 14.95
N LYS A 73 -1.85 8.25 15.07
CA LYS A 73 -0.97 8.56 13.94
C LYS A 73 -0.93 7.48 12.86
N GLU A 74 -1.11 6.23 13.26
CA GLU A 74 -1.15 5.09 12.34
C GLU A 74 -2.27 5.18 11.29
N PHE A 75 -3.38 5.89 11.59
CA PHE A 75 -4.49 6.08 10.65
C PHE A 75 -4.33 7.27 9.70
N GLU A 76 -3.26 8.05 9.77
CA GLU A 76 -2.99 9.16 8.85
C GLU A 76 -2.98 8.69 7.39
N ALA A 77 -2.52 7.47 7.14
CA ALA A 77 -2.53 6.85 5.82
C ALA A 77 -3.93 6.52 5.28
N LEU A 78 -4.96 6.51 6.12
CA LEU A 78 -6.37 6.35 5.72
C LEU A 78 -7.08 7.69 5.51
N SER A 79 -6.34 8.79 5.49
CA SER A 79 -6.90 10.11 5.21
C SER A 79 -7.53 10.19 3.83
N GLU A 80 -8.49 11.10 3.67
CA GLU A 80 -9.11 11.38 2.38
C GLU A 80 -8.07 11.69 1.30
N THR A 81 -7.05 12.48 1.63
CA THR A 81 -5.95 12.85 0.74
C THR A 81 -5.22 11.63 0.18
N VAL A 82 -4.85 10.68 1.04
CA VAL A 82 -4.12 9.47 0.63
C VAL A 82 -5.02 8.55 -0.18
N LEU A 83 -6.24 8.26 0.32
CA LEU A 83 -7.15 7.32 -0.35
C LEU A 83 -7.66 7.87 -1.68
N ALA A 84 -8.01 9.15 -1.77
CA ALA A 84 -8.40 9.78 -3.02
C ALA A 84 -7.25 9.72 -4.03
N GLY A 85 -6.01 10.04 -3.61
CA GLY A 85 -4.83 9.96 -4.47
C GLY A 85 -4.53 8.56 -4.99
N ILE A 86 -4.83 7.49 -4.21
CA ILE A 86 -4.65 6.10 -4.63
C ILE A 86 -5.80 5.62 -5.54
N LEU A 87 -7.05 6.02 -5.24
CA LEU A 87 -8.22 5.49 -5.92
C LEU A 87 -8.59 6.21 -7.21
N ALA A 88 -8.12 7.45 -7.40
CA ALA A 88 -8.47 8.24 -8.56
C ALA A 88 -8.01 7.59 -9.88
N ASN A 89 -8.91 7.62 -10.85
CA ASN A 89 -8.63 7.18 -12.20
C ASN A 89 -7.90 8.29 -12.98
N SER A 90 -6.60 8.18 -13.11
CA SER A 90 -5.77 9.15 -13.85
C SER A 90 -6.09 9.23 -15.37
N SER A 91 -7.07 8.48 -15.86
CA SER A 91 -7.59 8.57 -17.23
C SER A 91 -8.95 9.29 -17.30
N ASP A 92 -9.59 9.60 -16.17
CA ASP A 92 -10.83 10.38 -16.11
C ASP A 92 -10.51 11.85 -15.74
N VAL A 93 -10.71 12.74 -16.71
CA VAL A 93 -10.45 14.19 -16.54
C VAL A 93 -11.26 14.81 -15.42
N ARG A 94 -12.47 14.30 -15.14
CA ARG A 94 -13.32 14.82 -14.06
C ARG A 94 -12.71 14.52 -12.71
N GLU A 95 -12.22 13.28 -12.52
CA GLU A 95 -11.56 12.89 -11.27
C GLU A 95 -10.23 13.62 -11.08
N LEU A 96 -9.46 13.85 -12.16
CA LEU A 96 -8.23 14.65 -12.10
C LEU A 96 -8.52 16.10 -11.71
N ASN A 97 -9.55 16.74 -12.30
CA ASN A 97 -9.96 18.11 -11.95
C ASN A 97 -10.44 18.19 -10.49
N GLU A 98 -11.10 17.15 -9.99
CA GLU A 98 -11.53 17.09 -8.60
C GLU A 98 -10.32 16.99 -7.66
N LEU A 99 -9.36 16.12 -7.93
CA LEU A 99 -8.11 16.05 -7.17
C LEU A 99 -7.37 17.40 -7.16
N GLU A 100 -7.25 18.04 -8.33
CA GLU A 100 -6.59 19.35 -8.46
C GLU A 100 -7.29 20.42 -7.63
N ARG A 101 -8.62 20.46 -7.65
CA ARG A 101 -9.43 21.38 -6.84
C ARG A 101 -9.14 21.27 -5.35
N PHE A 102 -8.81 20.08 -4.86
CA PHE A 102 -8.47 19.82 -3.46
C PHE A 102 -6.95 19.79 -3.22
N ALA A 103 -6.13 20.16 -4.22
CA ALA A 103 -4.67 20.08 -4.18
C ALA A 103 -4.15 18.66 -3.85
N ILE A 104 -4.91 17.63 -4.18
CA ILE A 104 -4.53 16.22 -4.00
C ILE A 104 -3.81 15.74 -5.26
N LYS A 105 -2.64 15.16 -5.09
CA LYS A 105 -1.92 14.52 -6.19
C LYS A 105 -2.13 13.00 -6.13
N SER A 106 -2.29 12.37 -7.31
CA SER A 106 -2.43 10.90 -7.41
C SER A 106 -1.16 10.16 -7.02
N PHE A 107 -1.34 8.89 -6.64
CA PHE A 107 -0.25 7.94 -6.48
C PHE A 107 -0.17 7.01 -7.69
N ASP A 108 1.05 6.71 -8.13
CA ASP A 108 1.35 5.76 -9.21
C ASP A 108 1.80 4.41 -8.66
N MET A 109 2.20 4.38 -7.39
CA MET A 109 2.71 3.19 -6.74
C MET A 109 2.32 3.15 -5.26
N VAL A 110 1.97 1.94 -4.77
CA VAL A 110 1.73 1.62 -3.36
C VAL A 110 2.62 0.43 -3.00
N VAL A 111 3.54 0.66 -2.07
CA VAL A 111 4.50 -0.34 -1.57
C VAL A 111 4.18 -0.59 -0.11
N VAL A 112 3.52 -1.68 0.17
CA VAL A 112 3.09 -2.03 1.52
C VAL A 112 3.34 -3.52 1.76
N ASN A 113 4.07 -3.86 2.79
CA ASN A 113 4.08 -5.20 3.35
C ASN A 113 3.75 -5.15 4.84
N VAL A 114 3.12 -6.18 5.32
CA VAL A 114 2.62 -6.28 6.68
C VAL A 114 3.34 -7.39 7.45
N CYS A 115 3.36 -7.29 8.77
CA CYS A 115 3.80 -8.41 9.60
C CYS A 115 2.86 -9.61 9.36
N PRO A 116 3.36 -10.80 9.01
CA PRO A 116 2.52 -11.99 8.90
C PRO A 116 1.79 -12.24 10.23
N PHE A 117 0.46 -12.38 10.19
CA PHE A 117 -0.34 -12.51 11.41
C PHE A 117 -0.04 -13.80 12.16
N GLU A 118 0.36 -14.86 11.45
CA GLU A 118 0.82 -16.11 12.05
C GLU A 118 2.01 -15.88 12.99
N ARG A 119 2.88 -14.94 12.67
CA ARG A 119 4.00 -14.54 13.54
C ARG A 119 3.48 -13.86 14.81
N VAL A 120 2.49 -12.98 14.68
CA VAL A 120 1.84 -12.32 15.82
C VAL A 120 1.25 -13.36 16.78
N VAL A 121 0.59 -14.39 16.25
CA VAL A 121 0.02 -15.49 17.03
C VAL A 121 1.11 -16.31 17.75
N ILE A 122 2.23 -16.59 17.10
CA ILE A 122 3.34 -17.36 17.69
C ILE A 122 4.06 -16.57 18.80
N GLU A 123 4.18 -15.26 18.64
CA GLU A 123 4.93 -14.39 19.56
C GLU A 123 4.09 -13.90 20.76
N ASN A 124 2.76 -14.14 20.76
CA ASN A 124 1.87 -13.66 21.80
C ASN A 124 0.96 -14.77 22.33
N ASP A 125 0.89 -14.89 23.66
CA ASP A 125 0.00 -15.83 24.35
C ASP A 125 -1.37 -15.20 24.72
N ASN A 126 -1.53 -13.88 24.50
CA ASN A 126 -2.71 -13.11 24.92
C ASN A 126 -3.48 -12.63 23.68
N VAL A 127 -4.76 -12.97 23.64
CA VAL A 127 -5.66 -12.60 22.53
C VAL A 127 -5.78 -11.07 22.34
N ASP A 128 -5.84 -10.32 23.44
CA ASP A 128 -5.94 -8.86 23.38
C ASP A 128 -4.70 -8.24 22.73
N GLU A 129 -3.51 -8.80 22.98
CA GLU A 129 -2.28 -8.37 22.32
C GLU A 129 -2.26 -8.77 20.84
N MET A 130 -2.77 -9.94 20.49
CA MET A 130 -2.92 -10.35 19.09
C MET A 130 -3.86 -9.40 18.34
N ILE A 131 -5.01 -9.03 18.95
CA ILE A 131 -5.99 -8.11 18.36
C ILE A 131 -5.37 -6.72 18.11
N LYS A 132 -4.56 -6.19 19.05
CA LYS A 132 -3.88 -4.91 18.89
C LYS A 132 -2.92 -4.88 17.69
N ASN A 133 -2.39 -6.04 17.30
CA ASN A 133 -1.46 -6.17 16.19
C ASN A 133 -2.14 -6.46 14.84
N ILE A 134 -3.47 -6.41 14.75
CA ILE A 134 -4.17 -6.56 13.49
C ILE A 134 -3.92 -5.32 12.63
N ASP A 135 -3.31 -5.51 11.46
CA ASP A 135 -3.06 -4.42 10.51
C ASP A 135 -4.33 -4.09 9.72
N ILE A 136 -4.90 -2.92 10.00
CA ILE A 136 -6.05 -2.37 9.27
C ILE A 136 -5.57 -1.50 8.12
N VAL A 137 -4.54 -0.70 8.37
CA VAL A 137 -4.08 0.36 7.46
C VAL A 137 -3.43 -0.21 6.22
N GLY A 138 -2.43 -1.06 6.39
CA GLY A 138 -1.69 -1.66 5.28
C GLY A 138 -2.61 -2.47 4.36
N LEU A 139 -3.51 -3.29 4.95
CA LEU A 139 -4.46 -4.08 4.15
C LEU A 139 -5.44 -3.20 3.37
N THR A 140 -5.90 -2.08 3.95
CA THR A 140 -6.78 -1.14 3.26
C THR A 140 -6.08 -0.49 2.07
N LEU A 141 -4.84 -0.04 2.24
CA LEU A 141 -4.06 0.57 1.17
C LEU A 141 -3.74 -0.42 0.04
N LEU A 142 -3.43 -1.67 0.38
CA LEU A 142 -3.23 -2.74 -0.60
C LEU A 142 -4.49 -2.99 -1.43
N ARG A 143 -5.66 -3.04 -0.78
CA ARG A 143 -6.94 -3.21 -1.49
C ARG A 143 -7.27 -2.01 -2.38
N ALA A 144 -7.04 -0.79 -1.90
CA ALA A 144 -7.25 0.43 -2.67
C ALA A 144 -6.38 0.46 -3.94
N GLY A 145 -5.07 0.24 -3.79
CA GLY A 145 -4.15 0.20 -4.92
C GLY A 145 -4.45 -0.95 -5.88
N ALA A 146 -4.75 -2.15 -5.38
CA ALA A 146 -5.11 -3.30 -6.21
C ALA A 146 -6.40 -3.06 -7.01
N LYS A 147 -7.41 -2.41 -6.42
CA LYS A 147 -8.63 -2.01 -7.14
C LYS A 147 -8.31 -1.07 -8.31
N ASN A 148 -7.34 -0.17 -8.13
CA ASN A 148 -6.93 0.80 -9.15
C ASN A 148 -5.70 0.34 -9.97
N TYR A 149 -5.48 -0.96 -10.17
CA TYR A 149 -4.28 -1.53 -10.82
C TYR A 149 -3.98 -0.96 -12.21
N LYS A 150 -4.97 -0.42 -12.91
CA LYS A 150 -4.76 0.20 -14.23
C LYS A 150 -3.89 1.46 -14.13
N ASN A 151 -3.95 2.15 -13.02
CA ASN A 151 -3.22 3.39 -12.77
C ASN A 151 -2.11 3.22 -11.73
N VAL A 152 -2.28 2.32 -10.75
CA VAL A 152 -1.41 2.13 -9.59
C VAL A 152 -0.69 0.80 -9.66
N THR A 153 0.63 0.81 -9.42
CA THR A 153 1.43 -0.40 -9.23
C THR A 153 1.45 -0.74 -7.74
N VAL A 154 0.97 -1.94 -7.36
CA VAL A 154 0.95 -2.38 -5.96
C VAL A 154 2.04 -3.40 -5.71
N ILE A 155 2.86 -3.18 -4.68
CA ILE A 155 3.96 -4.07 -4.30
C ILE A 155 3.75 -4.52 -2.86
N THR A 156 3.80 -5.84 -2.64
CA THR A 156 3.63 -6.47 -1.32
C THR A 156 4.86 -7.20 -0.84
N ASP A 157 5.87 -7.32 -1.69
CA ASP A 157 7.05 -8.13 -1.42
C ASP A 157 8.28 -7.52 -2.10
N LYS A 158 9.41 -7.50 -1.41
CA LYS A 158 10.68 -7.01 -1.93
C LYS A 158 11.17 -7.70 -3.20
N VAL A 159 10.77 -8.94 -3.43
CA VAL A 159 11.13 -9.68 -4.66
C VAL A 159 10.55 -9.04 -5.92
N ASP A 160 9.47 -8.26 -5.76
CA ASP A 160 8.79 -7.58 -6.86
C ASP A 160 9.32 -6.16 -7.12
N TYR A 161 10.22 -5.61 -6.29
CA TYR A 161 10.68 -4.22 -6.39
C TYR A 161 11.16 -3.85 -7.80
N TYR A 162 12.02 -4.65 -8.40
CA TYR A 162 12.60 -4.34 -9.71
C TYR A 162 11.65 -4.67 -10.87
N VAL A 163 10.85 -5.72 -10.74
CA VAL A 163 9.87 -6.10 -11.76
C VAL A 163 8.77 -5.04 -11.87
N ALA A 164 8.35 -4.47 -10.74
CA ALA A 164 7.31 -3.47 -10.66
C ALA A 164 7.66 -2.14 -11.35
N LEU A 165 8.95 -1.76 -11.39
CA LEU A 165 9.40 -0.51 -12.01
C LEU A 165 9.06 -0.41 -13.49
N ASN A 166 8.98 -1.54 -14.20
CA ASN A 166 8.68 -1.63 -15.62
C ASN A 166 7.39 -2.40 -15.90
N ALA A 167 6.52 -2.56 -14.90
CA ALA A 167 5.29 -3.32 -15.05
C ALA A 167 4.32 -2.64 -16.04
N ASN A 168 3.98 -3.34 -17.12
CA ASN A 168 2.86 -2.98 -17.98
C ASN A 168 1.52 -3.29 -17.26
N GLU A 169 0.39 -3.03 -17.92
CA GLU A 169 -0.94 -3.25 -17.34
C GLU A 169 -1.13 -4.70 -16.87
N PHE A 170 -0.69 -5.69 -17.64
CA PHE A 170 -0.77 -7.10 -17.26
C PHE A 170 0.14 -7.43 -16.06
N GLY A 171 1.33 -6.83 -15.99
CA GLY A 171 2.21 -6.93 -14.83
C GLY A 171 1.55 -6.34 -13.58
N ARG A 172 0.93 -5.17 -13.68
CA ARG A 172 0.19 -4.55 -12.56
C ARG A 172 -1.01 -5.39 -12.13
N LEU A 173 -1.73 -6.01 -13.08
CA LEU A 173 -2.82 -6.94 -12.75
C LEU A 173 -2.32 -8.14 -11.93
N LYS A 174 -1.17 -8.72 -12.28
CA LYS A 174 -0.56 -9.81 -11.49
C LYS A 174 -0.18 -9.36 -10.07
N LEU A 175 0.41 -8.19 -9.94
CA LEU A 175 0.77 -7.61 -8.65
C LEU A 175 -0.48 -7.31 -7.80
N ALA A 176 -1.54 -6.80 -8.41
CA ALA A 176 -2.83 -6.57 -7.75
C ALA A 176 -3.45 -7.88 -7.26
N ALA A 177 -3.41 -8.95 -8.06
CA ALA A 177 -3.87 -10.27 -7.64
C ALA A 177 -3.05 -10.81 -6.46
N LYS A 178 -1.71 -10.62 -6.46
CA LYS A 178 -0.83 -10.98 -5.34
C LYS A 178 -1.21 -10.21 -4.08
N ALA A 179 -1.50 -8.91 -4.19
CA ALA A 179 -1.91 -8.08 -3.07
C ALA A 179 -3.25 -8.53 -2.47
N LEU A 180 -4.26 -8.79 -3.30
CA LEU A 180 -5.56 -9.28 -2.83
C LEU A 180 -5.46 -10.67 -2.21
N ASN A 181 -4.61 -11.54 -2.74
CA ASN A 181 -4.36 -12.84 -2.13
C ASN A 181 -3.70 -12.72 -0.75
N LEU A 182 -2.75 -11.79 -0.58
CA LEU A 182 -2.14 -11.50 0.71
C LEU A 182 -3.20 -11.03 1.71
N THR A 183 -4.04 -10.05 1.34
CA THR A 183 -5.09 -9.53 2.26
C THR A 183 -6.10 -10.62 2.63
N SER A 184 -6.49 -11.49 1.68
CA SER A 184 -7.41 -12.60 1.95
C SER A 184 -6.81 -13.65 2.92
N ASN A 185 -5.53 -13.97 2.75
CA ASN A 185 -4.83 -14.89 3.64
C ASN A 185 -4.67 -14.32 5.04
N TYR A 186 -4.35 -13.03 5.13
CA TYR A 186 -4.24 -12.32 6.40
C TYR A 186 -5.56 -12.32 7.17
N ASP A 187 -6.66 -11.91 6.53
CA ASP A 187 -7.98 -11.92 7.17
C ASP A 187 -8.40 -13.33 7.61
N ARG A 188 -8.04 -14.34 6.83
CA ARG A 188 -8.31 -15.73 7.20
C ARG A 188 -7.51 -16.17 8.43
N ALA A 189 -6.24 -15.77 8.54
CA ALA A 189 -5.41 -16.07 9.70
C ALA A 189 -6.01 -15.43 10.97
N VAL A 190 -6.41 -14.16 10.87
CA VAL A 190 -7.11 -13.45 11.96
C VAL A 190 -8.42 -14.15 12.34
N ALA A 191 -9.27 -14.46 11.35
CA ALA A 191 -10.54 -15.13 11.59
C ALA A 191 -10.36 -16.52 12.22
N SER A 192 -9.32 -17.27 11.81
CA SER A 192 -9.00 -18.58 12.39
C SER A 192 -8.60 -18.45 13.86
N MET A 193 -7.75 -17.50 14.19
CA MET A 193 -7.36 -17.24 15.57
C MET A 193 -8.58 -16.89 16.45
N LEU A 194 -9.47 -16.02 15.97
CA LEU A 194 -10.68 -15.66 16.71
C LEU A 194 -11.64 -16.84 16.86
N ALA A 195 -11.81 -17.68 15.84
CA ALA A 195 -12.65 -18.88 15.89
C ALA A 195 -12.13 -19.89 16.94
N GLU A 196 -10.81 -20.06 17.06
CA GLU A 196 -10.20 -20.91 18.08
C GLU A 196 -10.56 -20.45 19.51
N GLN A 197 -10.68 -19.14 19.74
CA GLN A 197 -11.06 -18.60 21.05
C GLN A 197 -12.52 -18.90 21.40
N THR A 198 -13.39 -19.08 20.43
CA THR A 198 -14.80 -19.42 20.63
C THR A 198 -15.06 -20.92 20.61
N GLY A 199 -14.05 -21.75 20.32
CA GLY A 199 -14.18 -23.18 20.10
C GLY A 199 -14.87 -23.55 18.78
N GLU A 200 -15.00 -22.58 17.88
CA GLU A 200 -15.56 -22.79 16.55
C GLU A 200 -14.48 -23.31 15.56
N LYS A 201 -14.93 -23.96 14.50
CA LYS A 201 -14.01 -24.37 13.43
C LYS A 201 -13.71 -23.19 12.50
N PRO A 202 -12.46 -23.07 12.01
CA PRO A 202 -12.10 -22.07 11.01
C PRO A 202 -13.04 -22.09 9.81
N PHE A 203 -13.36 -20.93 9.27
CA PHE A 203 -14.21 -20.77 8.10
C PHE A 203 -13.59 -21.48 6.88
N LYS A 204 -14.40 -22.22 6.13
CA LYS A 204 -13.95 -22.82 4.87
C LYS A 204 -13.76 -21.75 3.80
N THR A 205 -12.70 -21.86 3.02
CA THR A 205 -12.52 -21.02 1.83
C THR A 205 -13.59 -21.37 0.80
N LEU A 206 -14.37 -20.38 0.34
CA LEU A 206 -15.24 -20.54 -0.80
C LEU A 206 -14.40 -20.48 -2.08
N SER A 207 -14.35 -21.56 -2.85
CA SER A 207 -13.83 -21.54 -4.21
C SER A 207 -14.92 -21.02 -5.14
N LEU A 208 -14.63 -19.94 -5.86
CA LEU A 208 -15.50 -19.41 -6.92
C LEU A 208 -15.26 -20.11 -8.27
N VAL A 209 -14.28 -21.01 -8.32
CA VAL A 209 -14.03 -21.83 -9.51
C VAL A 209 -14.91 -23.09 -9.40
N PRO A 210 -15.82 -23.34 -10.34
CA PRO A 210 -16.55 -24.60 -10.38
C PRO A 210 -15.57 -25.77 -10.46
N ASP A 211 -15.82 -26.83 -9.68
CA ASP A 211 -15.00 -28.06 -9.69
C ASP A 211 -15.03 -28.82 -11.02
N THR A 212 -15.64 -28.22 -12.05
CA THR A 212 -15.78 -28.78 -13.39
C THR A 212 -15.20 -27.87 -14.46
N LEU A 213 -13.95 -28.13 -14.78
CA LEU A 213 -13.37 -27.96 -16.10
C LEU A 213 -12.77 -29.28 -16.54
#